data_1bc3f90db033660c52218dea1359e9c5
#
_entry.id   1bc3f90db033660c52218dea1359e9c5
#
_cell.length_a   1.000
_cell.length_b   1.000
_cell.length_c   1.000
_cell.angle_alpha   90.00
_cell.angle_beta   90.00
_cell.angle_gamma   90.00
#
_symmetry.space_group_name_H-M   'P 1'
#
loop_
_entity.id
_entity.type
_entity.pdbx_description
1 polymer ?
#
loop_
_entity_poly.entity_id
_entity_poly.type
_entity_poly.pdbx_seq_one_letter_code
_entity_poly.pdbx_strand_id
1 'polypeptide(L)'
;MTAETLRGRIEGVGETRTARFERVLGHPPDAVWEALTSSAALERWFMATTLEPRVGGAATFDAGDGPTAGTVTAWDPPRTLAYTWPFPEGGDAHVTWTLTPEDGGASTRLTLVHTALPAEWAAGYGGGGHAYLDRLEASLAGEEPPDWAERMAQLQPLYASPADSA
;
A
#
# COMPACT_ATOMS: atom_id res chain seq x y z
N MET A 1 -8.16 17.09 -4.87
CA MET A 1 -7.98 16.81 -3.42
C MET A 1 -6.56 17.14 -3.00
N THR A 2 -6.39 17.65 -1.80
CA THR A 2 -5.06 17.95 -1.26
C THR A 2 -4.46 16.69 -0.61
N ALA A 3 -3.14 16.70 -0.41
CA ALA A 3 -2.45 15.61 0.28
C ALA A 3 -3.04 15.37 1.69
N GLU A 4 -3.41 16.42 2.37
CA GLU A 4 -4.01 16.34 3.69
C GLU A 4 -5.38 15.65 3.68
N THR A 5 -6.18 15.89 2.64
CA THR A 5 -7.48 15.24 2.46
C THR A 5 -7.33 13.74 2.19
N LEU A 6 -6.26 13.35 1.50
CA LEU A 6 -5.98 11.95 1.16
C LEU A 6 -5.15 11.23 2.23
N ARG A 7 -4.88 11.92 3.32
CA ARG A 7 -4.02 11.41 4.38
C ARG A 7 -4.58 10.15 5.02
N GLY A 8 -3.71 9.16 5.19
CA GLY A 8 -4.03 7.97 5.96
C GLY A 8 -3.99 8.25 7.47
N ARG A 9 -4.26 7.23 8.25
CA ARG A 9 -4.22 7.30 9.71
C ARG A 9 -3.16 6.36 10.25
N ILE A 10 -2.46 6.82 11.29
CA ILE A 10 -1.59 5.96 12.08
C ILE A 10 -2.31 5.71 13.39
N GLU A 11 -2.63 4.46 13.67
CA GLU A 11 -3.44 4.06 14.82
C GLU A 11 -2.65 3.16 15.75
N GLY A 12 -3.03 3.14 17.04
CA GLY A 12 -2.45 2.23 18.02
C GLY A 12 -1.60 2.93 19.06
N VAL A 13 -1.28 2.16 20.10
CA VAL A 13 -0.40 2.58 21.21
C VAL A 13 0.58 1.46 21.51
N GLY A 14 1.68 1.79 22.18
CA GLY A 14 2.69 0.78 22.53
C GLY A 14 3.77 0.64 21.46
N GLU A 15 4.22 -0.57 21.23
CA GLU A 15 5.39 -0.83 20.40
C GLU A 15 5.07 -0.89 18.90
N THR A 16 3.81 -1.12 18.56
CA THR A 16 3.40 -1.24 17.14
C THR A 16 2.30 -0.27 16.77
N ARG A 17 2.17 -0.03 15.47
CA ARG A 17 1.15 0.85 14.89
C ARG A 17 0.50 0.18 13.69
N THR A 18 -0.68 0.68 13.34
CA THR A 18 -1.37 0.33 12.10
C THR A 18 -1.47 1.58 11.24
N ALA A 19 -1.05 1.48 9.99
CA ALA A 19 -1.28 2.52 9.00
C ALA A 19 -2.50 2.13 8.17
N ARG A 20 -3.46 3.04 8.02
CA ARG A 20 -4.71 2.79 7.30
C ARG A 20 -4.97 3.89 6.30
N PHE A 21 -5.24 3.50 5.06
CA PHE A 21 -5.52 4.42 3.96
C PHE A 21 -6.80 3.99 3.27
N GLU A 22 -7.56 4.98 2.79
CA GLU A 22 -8.77 4.72 2.02
C GLU A 22 -8.84 5.70 0.86
N ARG A 23 -9.13 5.21 -0.34
CA ARG A 23 -9.30 6.03 -1.53
C ARG A 23 -10.41 5.48 -2.40
N VAL A 24 -11.13 6.38 -3.07
CA VAL A 24 -12.08 6.00 -4.12
C VAL A 24 -11.40 6.28 -5.46
N LEU A 25 -11.21 5.21 -6.24
CA LEU A 25 -10.55 5.25 -7.54
C LEU A 25 -11.59 5.13 -8.64
N GLY A 26 -11.50 6.00 -9.66
CA GLY A 26 -12.45 6.02 -10.77
C GLY A 26 -12.23 4.91 -11.80
N HIS A 27 -11.98 3.69 -11.31
CA HIS A 27 -11.72 2.51 -12.14
C HIS A 27 -12.42 1.30 -11.51
N PRO A 28 -12.90 0.34 -12.33
CA PRO A 28 -13.58 -0.83 -11.77
C PRO A 28 -12.63 -1.74 -10.99
N PRO A 29 -13.17 -2.56 -10.06
CA PRO A 29 -12.34 -3.44 -9.23
C PRO A 29 -11.37 -4.33 -10.00
N ASP A 30 -11.77 -4.84 -11.16
CA ASP A 30 -10.89 -5.69 -11.97
C ASP A 30 -9.63 -4.94 -12.42
N ALA A 31 -9.77 -3.68 -12.81
CA ALA A 31 -8.62 -2.86 -13.22
C ALA A 31 -7.71 -2.54 -12.05
N VAL A 32 -8.29 -2.25 -10.88
CA VAL A 32 -7.51 -1.99 -9.66
C VAL A 32 -6.81 -3.27 -9.21
N TRP A 33 -7.50 -4.40 -9.26
CA TRP A 33 -6.91 -5.70 -8.92
C TRP A 33 -5.69 -6.00 -9.79
N GLU A 34 -5.80 -5.78 -11.09
CA GLU A 34 -4.66 -5.99 -11.99
C GLU A 34 -3.49 -5.09 -11.62
N ALA A 35 -3.75 -3.83 -11.27
CA ALA A 35 -2.69 -2.90 -10.85
C ALA A 35 -1.99 -3.36 -9.57
N LEU A 36 -2.70 -4.08 -8.70
CA LEU A 36 -2.16 -4.57 -7.42
C LEU A 36 -1.48 -5.94 -7.53
N THR A 37 -1.67 -6.68 -8.61
CA THR A 37 -1.22 -8.08 -8.68
C THR A 37 -0.35 -8.40 -9.89
N SER A 38 -0.47 -7.64 -10.98
CA SER A 38 0.36 -7.85 -12.17
C SER A 38 1.78 -7.36 -11.92
N SER A 39 2.77 -8.21 -12.16
CA SER A 39 4.18 -7.83 -12.00
C SER A 39 4.54 -6.61 -12.84
N ALA A 40 4.07 -6.56 -14.08
CA ALA A 40 4.33 -5.43 -14.98
C ALA A 40 3.70 -4.13 -14.44
N ALA A 41 2.48 -4.21 -13.90
CA ALA A 41 1.82 -3.04 -13.33
C ALA A 41 2.51 -2.57 -12.05
N LEU A 42 2.84 -3.50 -11.16
CA LEU A 42 3.50 -3.20 -9.89
C LEU A 42 4.85 -2.53 -10.10
N GLU A 43 5.58 -2.93 -11.13
CA GLU A 43 6.86 -2.31 -11.45
C GLU A 43 6.71 -0.84 -11.84
N ARG A 44 5.56 -0.45 -12.40
CA ARG A 44 5.32 0.94 -12.81
C ARG A 44 5.03 1.89 -11.64
N TRP A 45 4.30 1.43 -10.62
CA TRP A 45 3.89 2.33 -9.54
C TRP A 45 4.47 1.97 -8.17
N PHE A 46 4.83 0.73 -7.96
CA PHE A 46 5.31 0.22 -6.68
C PHE A 46 6.79 -0.15 -6.74
N MET A 47 7.09 -1.42 -6.94
CA MET A 47 8.45 -1.95 -7.09
C MET A 47 8.37 -3.28 -7.81
N ALA A 48 9.50 -3.83 -8.21
CA ALA A 48 9.53 -5.15 -8.81
C ALA A 48 8.95 -6.15 -7.81
N THR A 49 7.85 -6.79 -8.18
CA THR A 49 7.07 -7.66 -7.28
C THR A 49 6.56 -8.85 -8.05
N THR A 50 6.62 -10.01 -7.43
CA THR A 50 6.00 -11.24 -7.94
C THR A 50 5.12 -11.83 -6.85
N LEU A 51 3.87 -12.10 -7.19
CA LEU A 51 2.91 -12.71 -6.27
C LEU A 51 2.47 -14.04 -6.85
N GLU A 52 2.65 -15.12 -6.09
CA GLU A 52 2.03 -16.39 -6.45
C GLU A 52 0.52 -16.28 -6.14
N PRO A 53 -0.35 -16.59 -7.11
CA PRO A 53 -1.79 -16.30 -6.98
C PRO A 53 -2.54 -17.33 -6.12
N ARG A 54 -2.13 -17.49 -4.87
CA ARG A 54 -2.75 -18.43 -3.93
C ARG A 54 -2.32 -18.12 -2.50
N VAL A 55 -3.17 -18.47 -1.55
CA VAL A 55 -2.82 -18.41 -0.14
C VAL A 55 -1.66 -19.40 0.13
N GLY A 56 -0.68 -18.96 0.87
CA GLY A 56 0.55 -19.71 1.12
C GLY A 56 1.61 -19.55 0.05
N GLY A 57 1.28 -18.86 -1.05
CA GLY A 57 2.24 -18.57 -2.10
C GLY A 57 3.27 -17.52 -1.70
N ALA A 58 4.36 -17.45 -2.44
CA ALA A 58 5.41 -16.47 -2.19
C ALA A 58 5.00 -15.08 -2.68
N ALA A 59 5.35 -14.06 -1.89
CA ALA A 59 5.26 -12.66 -2.29
C ALA A 59 6.69 -12.11 -2.25
N THR A 60 7.25 -11.79 -3.42
CA THR A 60 8.65 -11.37 -3.52
C THR A 60 8.71 -9.91 -3.95
N PHE A 61 9.48 -9.12 -3.22
CA PHE A 61 9.59 -7.68 -3.43
C PHE A 61 11.06 -7.30 -3.59
N ASP A 62 11.36 -6.43 -4.54
CA ASP A 62 12.72 -5.94 -4.77
C ASP A 62 12.70 -4.45 -5.10
N ALA A 63 13.14 -3.65 -4.14
CA ALA A 63 13.22 -2.19 -4.30
C ALA A 63 14.58 -1.73 -4.87
N GLY A 64 15.42 -2.68 -5.30
CA GLY A 64 16.74 -2.38 -5.83
C GLY A 64 17.89 -2.87 -4.95
N ASP A 65 17.59 -3.31 -3.73
CA ASP A 65 18.59 -3.78 -2.77
C ASP A 65 18.64 -5.30 -2.67
N GLY A 66 17.94 -5.98 -3.56
CA GLY A 66 17.81 -7.42 -3.56
C GLY A 66 16.42 -7.85 -3.09
N PRO A 67 16.02 -9.07 -3.44
CA PRO A 67 14.67 -9.54 -3.16
C PRO A 67 14.43 -9.84 -1.68
N THR A 68 13.22 -9.54 -1.23
CA THR A 68 12.71 -9.88 0.08
C THR A 68 11.45 -10.69 -0.12
N ALA A 69 11.28 -11.79 0.61
CA ALA A 69 10.15 -12.67 0.41
C ALA A 69 9.21 -12.71 1.62
N GLY A 70 7.94 -12.50 1.37
CA GLY A 70 6.85 -12.72 2.31
C GLY A 70 5.95 -13.83 1.81
N THR A 71 4.79 -13.95 2.42
CA THR A 71 3.80 -14.98 2.11
C THR A 71 2.44 -14.35 1.82
N VAL A 72 1.78 -14.81 0.76
CA VAL A 72 0.40 -14.41 0.46
C VAL A 72 -0.52 -15.04 1.51
N THR A 73 -1.30 -14.23 2.21
CA THR A 73 -2.20 -14.69 3.27
C THR A 73 -3.66 -14.59 2.89
N ALA A 74 -4.01 -13.81 1.86
CA ALA A 74 -5.35 -13.79 1.27
C ALA A 74 -5.25 -13.54 -0.22
N TRP A 75 -6.01 -14.30 -0.99
CA TRP A 75 -6.09 -14.15 -2.45
C TRP A 75 -7.54 -14.39 -2.87
N ASP A 76 -8.34 -13.33 -2.95
CA ASP A 76 -9.75 -13.41 -3.33
C ASP A 76 -10.08 -12.33 -4.37
N PRO A 77 -9.79 -12.61 -5.66
CA PRO A 77 -10.02 -11.64 -6.73
C PRO A 77 -11.49 -11.30 -6.92
N PRO A 78 -11.85 -10.06 -7.18
CA PRO A 78 -11.04 -8.86 -7.11
C PRO A 78 -11.25 -8.08 -5.80
N ARG A 79 -11.43 -8.77 -4.68
CA ARG A 79 -11.87 -8.18 -3.41
C ARG A 79 -10.79 -8.04 -2.35
N THR A 80 -9.96 -9.06 -2.16
CA THR A 80 -9.00 -9.05 -1.05
C THR A 80 -7.66 -9.66 -1.45
N LEU A 81 -6.61 -8.90 -1.17
CA LEU A 81 -5.22 -9.34 -1.33
C LEU A 81 -4.49 -9.02 -0.02
N ALA A 82 -3.83 -10.02 0.55
CA ALA A 82 -3.03 -9.79 1.75
C ALA A 82 -1.74 -10.58 1.69
N TYR A 83 -0.70 -10.02 2.30
CA TYR A 83 0.60 -10.68 2.39
C TYR A 83 1.38 -10.16 3.59
N THR A 84 2.39 -10.92 4.00
CA THR A 84 3.31 -10.47 5.04
C THR A 84 4.37 -9.57 4.42
N TRP A 85 4.84 -8.61 5.20
CA TRP A 85 5.92 -7.70 4.82
C TRP A 85 7.07 -7.90 5.81
N PRO A 86 8.09 -8.69 5.44
CA PRO A 86 9.18 -8.99 6.37
C PRO A 86 10.12 -7.81 6.56
N PHE A 87 10.64 -7.67 7.77
CA PHE A 87 11.64 -6.66 8.08
C PHE A 87 13.03 -7.27 8.15
N PRO A 88 14.08 -6.54 7.75
CA PRO A 88 15.46 -7.05 7.78
C PRO A 88 15.91 -7.50 9.17
N GLU A 89 15.38 -6.88 10.21
CA GLU A 89 15.76 -7.16 11.61
C GLU A 89 14.93 -8.27 12.25
N GLY A 90 14.06 -8.89 11.46
CA GLY A 90 13.15 -9.93 11.94
C GLY A 90 11.78 -9.39 12.26
N GLY A 91 10.79 -10.28 12.28
CA GLY A 91 9.39 -9.90 12.42
C GLY A 91 8.79 -9.48 11.08
N ASP A 92 7.47 -9.52 11.04
CA ASP A 92 6.70 -9.21 9.84
C ASP A 92 5.59 -8.23 10.14
N ALA A 93 5.40 -7.27 9.25
CA ALA A 93 4.16 -6.51 9.19
C ALA A 93 3.17 -7.29 8.32
N HIS A 94 1.92 -6.88 8.35
CA HIS A 94 0.86 -7.45 7.53
C HIS A 94 0.25 -6.37 6.66
N VAL A 95 0.13 -6.64 5.37
CA VAL A 95 -0.47 -5.73 4.40
C VAL A 95 -1.76 -6.35 3.89
N THR A 96 -2.87 -5.61 3.95
CA THR A 96 -4.15 -6.04 3.42
C THR A 96 -4.73 -4.96 2.51
N TRP A 97 -5.08 -5.36 1.29
CA TRP A 97 -5.76 -4.53 0.32
C TRP A 97 -7.19 -5.05 0.19
N THR A 98 -8.16 -4.16 0.36
CA THR A 98 -9.58 -4.49 0.19
C THR A 98 -10.18 -3.59 -0.88
N LEU A 99 -10.88 -4.20 -1.85
CA LEU A 99 -11.51 -3.51 -2.97
C LEU A 99 -13.01 -3.69 -2.87
N THR A 100 -13.74 -2.59 -2.77
CA THR A 100 -15.20 -2.59 -2.72
C THR A 100 -15.74 -1.82 -3.91
N PRO A 101 -16.66 -2.42 -4.72
CA PRO A 101 -17.26 -1.71 -5.85
C PRO A 101 -18.06 -0.49 -5.37
N GLU A 102 -17.94 0.59 -6.13
CA GLU A 102 -18.73 1.81 -5.95
C GLU A 102 -19.32 2.21 -7.29
N ASP A 103 -20.37 3.05 -7.27
CA ASP A 103 -21.01 3.55 -8.48
C ASP A 103 -21.40 2.44 -9.46
N GLY A 104 -22.04 1.38 -8.95
CA GLY A 104 -22.46 0.27 -9.79
C GLY A 104 -21.31 -0.54 -10.38
N GLY A 105 -20.11 -0.43 -9.80
CA GLY A 105 -18.93 -1.13 -10.28
C GLY A 105 -18.02 -0.32 -11.19
N ALA A 106 -18.34 0.96 -11.43
CA ALA A 106 -17.52 1.84 -12.25
C ALA A 106 -16.30 2.38 -11.46
N SER A 107 -16.38 2.38 -10.15
CA SER A 107 -15.33 2.87 -9.25
C SER A 107 -15.04 1.83 -8.19
N THR A 108 -13.92 2.01 -7.50
CA THR A 108 -13.47 1.12 -6.43
C THR A 108 -13.10 1.91 -5.20
N ARG A 109 -13.64 1.51 -4.05
CA ARG A 109 -13.13 1.96 -2.76
C ARG A 109 -11.98 1.03 -2.38
N LEU A 110 -10.80 1.57 -2.36
CA LEU A 110 -9.59 0.82 -2.02
C LEU A 110 -9.18 1.15 -0.60
N THR A 111 -9.00 0.13 0.22
CA THR A 111 -8.50 0.26 1.59
C THR A 111 -7.19 -0.47 1.71
N LEU A 112 -6.18 0.20 2.22
CA LEU A 112 -4.88 -0.39 2.54
C LEU A 112 -4.70 -0.35 4.05
N VAL A 113 -4.44 -1.52 4.65
CA VAL A 113 -4.18 -1.63 6.09
C VAL A 113 -2.82 -2.31 6.26
N HIS A 114 -1.92 -1.64 6.95
CA HIS A 114 -0.58 -2.12 7.21
C HIS A 114 -0.41 -2.21 8.72
N THR A 115 -0.47 -3.43 9.27
CA THR A 115 -0.43 -3.68 10.72
C THR A 115 0.94 -4.12 11.20
N ALA A 116 1.11 -4.11 12.51
CA ALA A 116 2.34 -4.57 13.17
C ALA A 116 3.59 -3.77 12.78
N LEU A 117 3.42 -2.50 12.43
CA LEU A 117 4.53 -1.61 12.13
C LEU A 117 5.20 -1.17 13.43
N PRO A 118 6.52 -1.26 13.55
CA PRO A 118 7.21 -0.66 14.69
C PRO A 118 6.84 0.82 14.81
N ALA A 119 6.56 1.27 16.03
CA ALA A 119 6.09 2.64 16.26
C ALA A 119 7.07 3.69 15.71
N GLU A 120 8.36 3.42 15.83
CA GLU A 120 9.42 4.32 15.36
C GLU A 120 9.47 4.47 13.84
N TRP A 121 8.89 3.51 13.08
CA TRP A 121 8.87 3.53 11.62
C TRP A 121 7.52 3.96 11.04
N ALA A 122 6.52 4.14 11.89
CA ALA A 122 5.15 4.38 11.42
C ALA A 122 5.02 5.64 10.56
N ALA A 123 5.70 6.72 10.91
CA ALA A 123 5.65 7.95 10.11
C ALA A 123 6.22 7.73 8.71
N GLY A 124 7.32 6.97 8.60
CA GLY A 124 7.92 6.63 7.32
C GLY A 124 6.99 5.77 6.46
N TYR A 125 6.34 4.78 7.06
CA TYR A 125 5.37 3.95 6.35
C TYR A 125 4.10 4.72 6.00
N GLY A 126 3.72 5.71 6.82
CA GLY A 126 2.61 6.62 6.50
C GLY A 126 2.90 7.43 5.25
N GLY A 127 4.01 8.13 5.23
CA GLY A 127 4.43 8.93 4.07
C GLY A 127 4.71 8.06 2.85
N GLY A 128 5.39 6.93 3.05
CA GLY A 128 5.72 6.01 1.97
C GLY A 128 4.48 5.37 1.35
N GLY A 129 3.52 4.94 2.18
CA GLY A 129 2.27 4.36 1.68
C GLY A 129 1.42 5.38 0.93
N HIS A 130 1.33 6.60 1.45
CA HIS A 130 0.64 7.69 0.78
C HIS A 130 1.27 7.98 -0.60
N ALA A 131 2.60 8.02 -0.66
CA ALA A 131 3.31 8.24 -1.92
C ALA A 131 3.04 7.11 -2.92
N TYR A 132 3.02 5.86 -2.48
CA TYR A 132 2.68 4.75 -3.35
C TYR A 132 1.25 4.84 -3.88
N LEU A 133 0.29 5.24 -3.04
CA LEU A 133 -1.08 5.42 -3.49
C LEU A 133 -1.22 6.54 -4.53
N ASP A 134 -0.47 7.62 -4.38
CA ASP A 134 -0.43 8.69 -5.39
C ASP A 134 0.14 8.17 -6.71
N ARG A 135 1.14 7.31 -6.65
CA ARG A 135 1.72 6.67 -7.82
C ARG A 135 0.75 5.70 -8.48
N LEU A 136 0.01 4.94 -7.67
CA LEU A 136 -1.03 4.04 -8.18
C LEU A 136 -2.10 4.80 -8.95
N GLU A 137 -2.60 5.90 -8.38
CA GLU A 137 -3.60 6.72 -9.06
C GLU A 137 -3.08 7.26 -10.39
N ALA A 138 -1.85 7.75 -10.43
CA ALA A 138 -1.24 8.23 -11.67
C ALA A 138 -1.12 7.11 -12.70
N SER A 139 -0.66 5.93 -12.28
CA SER A 139 -0.53 4.78 -13.17
C SER A 139 -1.87 4.35 -13.75
N LEU A 140 -2.92 4.30 -12.93
CA LEU A 140 -4.27 3.96 -13.40
C LEU A 140 -4.81 4.99 -14.39
N ALA A 141 -4.46 6.26 -14.22
CA ALA A 141 -4.86 7.34 -15.13
C ALA A 141 -4.03 7.40 -16.41
N GLY A 142 -3.02 6.53 -16.55
CA GLY A 142 -2.11 6.57 -17.70
C GLY A 142 -1.11 7.70 -17.64
N GLU A 143 -0.88 8.27 -16.45
CA GLU A 143 0.05 9.36 -16.24
C GLU A 143 1.37 8.86 -15.66
N GLU A 144 2.43 9.64 -15.81
CA GLU A 144 3.72 9.31 -15.23
C GLU A 144 3.64 9.42 -13.71
N PRO A 145 3.93 8.33 -12.96
CA PRO A 145 3.93 8.40 -11.50
C PRO A 145 5.01 9.36 -10.99
N PRO A 146 4.72 10.15 -9.93
CA PRO A 146 5.73 11.01 -9.33
C PRO A 146 6.87 10.18 -8.73
N ASP A 147 8.05 10.75 -8.59
CA ASP A 147 9.17 10.09 -7.94
C ASP A 147 8.79 9.73 -6.50
N TRP A 148 8.96 8.47 -6.12
CA TRP A 148 8.50 7.99 -4.82
C TRP A 148 9.25 8.67 -3.66
N ALA A 149 10.58 8.73 -3.73
CA ALA A 149 11.38 9.29 -2.65
C ALA A 149 11.09 10.77 -2.44
N GLU A 150 10.96 11.51 -3.54
CA GLU A 150 10.63 12.92 -3.50
C GLU A 150 9.22 13.15 -2.94
N ARG A 151 8.26 12.36 -3.40
CA ARG A 151 6.88 12.45 -2.92
C ARG A 151 6.78 12.05 -1.44
N MET A 152 7.45 11.00 -1.04
CA MET A 152 7.49 10.55 0.34
C MET A 152 8.05 11.63 1.27
N ALA A 153 9.13 12.29 0.84
CA ALA A 153 9.73 13.39 1.61
C ALA A 153 8.76 14.56 1.81
N GLN A 154 7.93 14.86 0.81
CA GLN A 154 6.90 15.89 0.91
C GLN A 154 5.80 15.52 1.90
N LEU A 155 5.46 14.23 1.97
CA LEU A 155 4.31 13.74 2.74
C LEU A 155 4.65 13.31 4.16
N GLN A 156 5.88 12.90 4.41
CA GLN A 156 6.27 12.38 5.72
C GLN A 156 5.95 13.31 6.88
N PRO A 157 6.13 14.64 6.78
CA PRO A 157 5.78 15.54 7.88
C PRO A 157 4.31 15.45 8.31
N LEU A 158 3.40 15.07 7.41
CA LEU A 158 1.98 14.88 7.77
C LEU A 158 1.80 13.73 8.76
N TYR A 159 2.67 12.72 8.69
CA TYR A 159 2.59 11.52 9.52
C TYR A 159 3.48 11.58 10.75
N ALA A 160 4.38 12.54 10.81
CA ALA A 160 5.22 12.79 11.97
C ALA A 160 4.55 13.72 13.00
N SER A 161 3.38 14.26 12.67
CA SER A 161 2.64 15.17 13.55
C SER A 161 2.14 14.44 14.79
N PRO A 162 2.16 15.06 15.99
CA PRO A 162 1.60 14.47 17.19
C PRO A 162 0.14 14.03 17.05
N ALA A 163 -0.63 14.67 16.19
CA ALA A 163 -2.03 14.30 15.94
C ALA A 163 -2.18 12.90 15.36
N ASP A 164 -1.12 12.36 14.76
CA ASP A 164 -1.13 11.03 14.14
C ASP A 164 -0.72 9.94 15.13
N SER A 165 -0.22 10.33 16.28
CA SER A 165 0.29 9.40 17.30
C SER A 165 -0.75 9.07 18.35
N ALA A 166 -1.92 9.66 18.27
CA ALA A 166 -2.98 9.50 19.25
C ALA A 166 -3.78 8.23 19.07
#